data_e987ae154c37701e72a24e90b8b3cb0a
#
_entry.id   e987ae154c37701e72a24e90b8b3cb0a
#
_cell.length_a   1.000
_cell.length_b   1.000
_cell.length_c   1.000
_cell.angle_alpha   90.00
_cell.angle_beta   90.00
_cell.angle_gamma   90.00
#
_symmetry.space_group_name_H-M   'P 1'
#
loop_
_entity.id
_entity.type
_entity.pdbx_description
1 polymer ?
#
loop_
_entity_poly.entity_id
_entity_poly.type
_entity_poly.pdbx_seq_one_letter_code
_entity_poly.pdbx_strand_id
1 'polypeptide(L)'
;MENASEILSALNEQDDNKDDSATASDSYNYDEHLWTAPSCAEKIVNIIKDKLSEYDKENAEYYGSNADEYNKKLEQLDYEFREVVENGNTKHVVFADRFSLKYLFDDIGLVYSATYPVCTKYQAPKKQTVSYLEKRIREEKLPVIFKNEITPSGSAEKIAKKTGAAVEVFNTCHTVTRKQFEEGVSYIEL
;
A
#
# COMPACT_ATOMS: atom_id res chain seq x y z
N MET A 1 17.45 -4.32 -19.62
CA MET A 1 16.42 -3.65 -18.83
C MET A 1 15.56 -4.74 -18.20
N GLU A 2 15.85 -5.05 -16.95
CA GLU A 2 14.89 -5.80 -16.13
C GLU A 2 13.65 -4.93 -16.00
N ASN A 3 12.54 -5.44 -16.46
CA ASN A 3 11.28 -4.69 -16.39
C ASN A 3 10.58 -4.98 -15.06
N ALA A 4 9.58 -4.22 -14.70
CA ALA A 4 8.82 -4.41 -13.46
C ALA A 4 8.31 -5.86 -13.28
N SER A 5 8.11 -6.62 -14.36
CA SER A 5 7.68 -8.02 -14.32
C SER A 5 8.75 -8.97 -13.77
N GLU A 6 10.04 -8.68 -13.95
CA GLU A 6 11.14 -9.49 -13.42
C GLU A 6 11.33 -9.25 -11.92
N ILE A 7 11.17 -8.00 -11.48
CA ILE A 7 11.14 -7.65 -10.06
C ILE A 7 9.95 -8.32 -9.38
N LEU A 8 8.79 -8.27 -10.00
CA LEU A 8 7.55 -8.89 -9.51
C LEU A 8 7.64 -10.41 -9.46
N SER A 9 8.29 -11.06 -10.46
CA SER A 9 8.50 -12.51 -10.43
C SER A 9 9.46 -12.91 -9.31
N ALA A 10 10.54 -12.17 -9.08
CA ALA A 10 11.47 -12.42 -7.98
C ALA A 10 10.85 -12.26 -6.59
N LEU A 11 9.84 -11.38 -6.46
CA LEU A 11 9.09 -11.19 -5.22
C LEU A 11 8.02 -12.27 -4.99
N ASN A 12 7.43 -12.82 -6.06
CA ASN A 12 6.36 -13.83 -5.99
C ASN A 12 6.87 -15.27 -5.80
N GLU A 13 8.15 -15.56 -5.97
CA GLU A 13 8.71 -16.89 -5.69
C GLU A 13 8.67 -17.31 -4.20
N GLN A 14 8.22 -16.40 -3.32
CA GLN A 14 8.11 -16.63 -1.87
C GLN A 14 6.68 -16.93 -1.37
N ASP A 15 5.65 -16.90 -2.23
CA ASP A 15 4.25 -17.06 -1.78
C ASP A 15 3.61 -18.35 -2.30
N ASP A 16 3.77 -19.45 -1.57
CA ASP A 16 3.18 -20.78 -1.85
C ASP A 16 1.76 -20.96 -1.26
N ASN A 17 1.07 -19.91 -0.81
CA ASN A 17 -0.28 -20.00 -0.29
C ASN A 17 -1.33 -19.45 -1.29
N LYS A 18 -1.76 -20.33 -2.18
CA LYS A 18 -2.94 -20.09 -3.03
C LYS A 18 -4.21 -20.48 -2.29
N ASP A 19 -5.04 -19.51 -1.99
CA ASP A 19 -6.46 -19.73 -1.73
C ASP A 19 -7.28 -19.43 -2.99
N ASP A 20 -7.86 -20.49 -3.57
CA ASP A 20 -8.60 -20.49 -4.82
C ASP A 20 -10.04 -20.01 -4.63
N SER A 21 -10.29 -18.69 -4.59
CA SER A 21 -11.67 -18.18 -4.66
C SER A 21 -11.89 -16.85 -5.38
N ALA A 22 -11.11 -16.57 -6.42
CA ALA A 22 -11.39 -15.44 -7.30
C ALA A 22 -11.40 -15.88 -8.76
N THR A 23 -12.58 -16.28 -9.26
CA THR A 23 -12.84 -16.36 -10.70
C THR A 23 -13.04 -14.97 -11.26
N ALA A 24 -12.00 -14.35 -11.78
CA ALA A 24 -12.10 -13.30 -12.76
C ALA A 24 -10.91 -13.42 -13.72
N SER A 25 -11.20 -13.89 -14.91
CA SER A 25 -10.30 -13.84 -16.05
C SER A 25 -9.96 -12.40 -16.39
N ASP A 26 -8.83 -11.92 -15.97
CA ASP A 26 -8.14 -10.84 -16.65
C ASP A 26 -6.65 -10.88 -16.31
N SER A 27 -5.85 -10.74 -17.31
CA SER A 27 -4.44 -11.08 -17.48
C SER A 27 -3.44 -10.18 -16.73
N TYR A 28 -3.72 -9.77 -15.49
CA TYR A 28 -2.77 -9.08 -14.63
C TYR A 28 -2.65 -9.84 -13.31
N ASN A 29 -1.71 -10.80 -13.26
CA ASN A 29 -1.41 -11.57 -12.04
C ASN A 29 -0.62 -10.78 -11.01
N TYR A 30 -0.33 -9.48 -11.23
CA TYR A 30 0.56 -8.71 -10.37
C TYR A 30 -0.06 -7.36 -10.03
N ASP A 31 0.09 -6.95 -8.77
CA ASP A 31 -0.21 -5.61 -8.30
C ASP A 31 1.00 -4.69 -8.58
N GLU A 32 0.79 -3.56 -9.21
CA GLU A 32 1.85 -2.62 -9.58
C GLU A 32 2.34 -1.74 -8.41
N HIS A 33 1.65 -1.73 -7.28
CA HIS A 33 1.88 -0.81 -6.16
C HIS A 33 3.03 -1.22 -5.22
N LEU A 34 4.16 -1.63 -5.79
CA LEU A 34 5.35 -2.08 -5.04
C LEU A 34 5.87 -1.03 -4.06
N TRP A 35 5.83 0.24 -4.47
CA TRP A 35 6.37 1.34 -3.66
C TRP A 35 5.62 1.55 -2.34
N THR A 36 4.44 1.00 -2.16
CA THR A 36 3.65 1.18 -0.93
C THR A 36 4.20 0.38 0.25
N ALA A 37 5.05 -0.61 0.01
CA ALA A 37 5.73 -1.39 1.04
C ALA A 37 7.19 -0.90 1.18
N PRO A 38 7.66 -0.50 2.37
CA PRO A 38 9.04 -0.06 2.58
C PRO A 38 10.07 -1.10 2.15
N SER A 39 9.83 -2.39 2.40
CA SER A 39 10.70 -3.50 1.97
C SER A 39 10.84 -3.62 0.46
N CYS A 40 9.78 -3.33 -0.29
CA CYS A 40 9.82 -3.30 -1.75
C CYS A 40 10.47 -2.00 -2.26
N ALA A 41 10.21 -0.87 -1.60
CA ALA A 41 10.85 0.41 -1.92
C ALA A 41 12.37 0.32 -1.77
N GLU A 42 12.88 -0.35 -0.71
CA GLU A 42 14.31 -0.61 -0.52
C GLU A 42 14.92 -1.37 -1.71
N LYS A 43 14.26 -2.41 -2.18
CA LYS A 43 14.71 -3.18 -3.37
C LYS A 43 14.77 -2.28 -4.61
N ILE A 44 13.78 -1.41 -4.81
CA ILE A 44 13.76 -0.44 -5.92
C ILE A 44 14.94 0.53 -5.81
N VAL A 45 15.21 1.06 -4.61
CA VAL A 45 16.36 1.95 -4.34
C VAL A 45 17.67 1.26 -4.71
N ASN A 46 17.84 0.00 -4.29
CA ASN A 46 19.05 -0.77 -4.59
C ASN A 46 19.22 -1.02 -6.10
N ILE A 47 18.16 -1.34 -6.83
CA ILE A 47 18.20 -1.51 -8.29
C ILE A 47 18.59 -0.19 -8.97
N ILE A 48 18.03 0.94 -8.54
CA ILE A 48 18.37 2.25 -9.09
C ILE A 48 19.83 2.58 -8.82
N LYS A 49 20.31 2.38 -7.58
CA LYS A 49 21.72 2.57 -7.18
C LYS A 49 22.65 1.74 -8.06
N ASP A 50 22.35 0.45 -8.23
CA ASP A 50 23.21 -0.46 -9.02
C ASP A 50 23.27 -0.02 -10.48
N LYS A 51 22.14 0.38 -11.08
CA LYS A 51 22.11 0.87 -12.46
C LYS A 51 22.84 2.20 -12.63
N LEU A 52 22.68 3.15 -11.71
CA LEU A 52 23.43 4.39 -11.73
C LEU A 52 24.93 4.14 -11.62
N SER A 53 25.35 3.27 -10.71
CA SER A 53 26.78 2.92 -10.52
C SER A 53 27.38 2.17 -11.71
N GLU A 54 26.56 1.43 -12.46
CA GLU A 54 27.00 0.76 -13.71
C GLU A 54 27.32 1.78 -14.81
N TYR A 55 26.44 2.79 -14.97
CA TYR A 55 26.55 3.81 -16.02
C TYR A 55 27.52 4.95 -15.67
N ASP A 56 27.61 5.30 -14.39
CA ASP A 56 28.44 6.39 -13.88
C ASP A 56 29.32 5.88 -12.74
N LYS A 57 30.38 5.17 -13.12
CA LYS A 57 31.31 4.52 -12.20
C LYS A 57 32.07 5.49 -11.32
N GLU A 58 32.30 6.71 -11.80
CA GLU A 58 33.05 7.74 -11.06
C GLU A 58 32.27 8.22 -9.82
N ASN A 59 30.94 8.16 -9.86
CA ASN A 59 30.06 8.55 -8.76
C ASN A 59 29.44 7.36 -8.02
N ALA A 60 29.90 6.13 -8.24
CA ALA A 60 29.31 4.93 -7.64
C ALA A 60 29.27 4.98 -6.10
N GLU A 61 30.31 5.49 -5.46
CA GLU A 61 30.37 5.67 -3.99
C GLU A 61 29.31 6.67 -3.50
N TYR A 62 29.09 7.76 -4.23
CA TYR A 62 28.06 8.73 -3.91
C TYR A 62 26.64 8.12 -3.99
N TYR A 63 26.36 7.35 -5.05
CA TYR A 63 25.09 6.65 -5.19
C TYR A 63 24.90 5.61 -4.08
N GLY A 64 25.95 4.87 -3.74
CA GLY A 64 25.95 3.91 -2.65
C GLY A 64 25.59 4.56 -1.31
N SER A 65 26.30 5.63 -0.95
CA SER A 65 26.07 6.36 0.30
C SER A 65 24.64 6.91 0.42
N ASN A 66 24.12 7.49 -0.67
CA ASN A 66 22.75 8.01 -0.67
C ASN A 66 21.69 6.91 -0.54
N ALA A 67 21.89 5.78 -1.21
CA ALA A 67 21.02 4.63 -1.10
C ALA A 67 21.01 4.04 0.32
N ASP A 68 22.20 3.89 0.93
CA ASP A 68 22.32 3.38 2.29
C ASP A 68 21.65 4.28 3.33
N GLU A 69 21.76 5.61 3.16
CA GLU A 69 21.07 6.57 4.04
C GLU A 69 19.54 6.47 3.88
N TYR A 70 19.07 6.34 2.64
CA TYR A 70 17.64 6.26 2.38
C TYR A 70 17.06 4.92 2.84
N ASN A 71 17.78 3.81 2.62
CA ASN A 71 17.35 2.49 3.07
C ASN A 71 17.22 2.42 4.60
N LYS A 72 18.09 3.05 5.38
CA LYS A 72 17.91 3.15 6.84
C LYS A 72 16.60 3.84 7.23
N LYS A 73 16.15 4.82 6.47
CA LYS A 73 14.85 5.48 6.72
C LYS A 73 13.68 4.54 6.37
N LEU A 74 13.82 3.75 5.30
CA LEU A 74 12.81 2.75 4.93
C LEU A 74 12.73 1.60 5.95
N GLU A 75 13.87 1.12 6.44
CA GLU A 75 13.94 0.11 7.52
C GLU A 75 13.26 0.62 8.80
N GLN A 76 13.49 1.88 9.15
CA GLN A 76 12.85 2.49 10.32
C GLN A 76 11.33 2.60 10.13
N LEU A 77 10.86 2.98 8.93
CA LEU A 77 9.44 3.06 8.62
C LEU A 77 8.77 1.67 8.68
N ASP A 78 9.42 0.63 8.13
CA ASP A 78 8.93 -0.75 8.23
C ASP A 78 8.81 -1.21 9.69
N TYR A 79 9.81 -0.92 10.49
CA TYR A 79 9.81 -1.21 11.91
C TYR A 79 8.63 -0.52 12.62
N GLU A 80 8.39 0.76 12.36
CA GLU A 80 7.28 1.52 12.95
C GLU A 80 5.91 0.96 12.55
N PHE A 81 5.71 0.56 11.29
CA PHE A 81 4.50 -0.13 10.86
C PHE A 81 4.29 -1.43 11.63
N ARG A 82 5.32 -2.25 11.80
CA ARG A 82 5.24 -3.51 12.57
C ARG A 82 4.91 -3.27 14.02
N GLU A 83 5.53 -2.28 14.67
CA GLU A 83 5.20 -1.91 16.05
C GLU A 83 3.73 -1.49 16.21
N VAL A 84 3.20 -0.66 15.30
CA VAL A 84 1.79 -0.25 15.32
C VAL A 84 0.87 -1.48 15.18
N VAL A 85 1.20 -2.38 14.28
CA VAL A 85 0.40 -3.60 14.03
C VAL A 85 0.49 -4.57 15.20
N GLU A 86 1.66 -4.76 15.82
CA GLU A 86 1.83 -5.65 16.98
C GLU A 86 1.06 -5.15 18.19
N ASN A 87 1.06 -3.84 18.43
CA ASN A 87 0.36 -3.21 19.55
C ASN A 87 -1.13 -2.93 19.26
N GLY A 88 -1.58 -3.15 18.02
CA GLY A 88 -2.95 -2.92 17.60
C GLY A 88 -3.95 -3.96 18.15
N ASN A 89 -5.16 -3.51 18.42
CA ASN A 89 -6.24 -4.38 18.92
C ASN A 89 -6.88 -5.25 17.83
N THR A 90 -6.61 -4.97 16.56
CA THR A 90 -7.14 -5.71 15.41
C THR A 90 -6.09 -5.81 14.30
N LYS A 91 -6.14 -6.89 13.57
CA LYS A 91 -5.37 -7.09 12.34
C LYS A 91 -6.21 -6.85 11.09
N HIS A 92 -7.50 -6.55 11.24
CA HIS A 92 -8.40 -6.33 10.13
C HIS A 92 -8.69 -4.84 9.92
N VAL A 93 -8.52 -4.38 8.70
CA VAL A 93 -8.68 -2.99 8.26
C VAL A 93 -9.72 -2.92 7.15
N VAL A 94 -10.56 -1.89 7.16
CA VAL A 94 -11.61 -1.71 6.15
C VAL A 94 -11.34 -0.45 5.34
N PHE A 95 -11.35 -0.61 4.01
CA PHE A 95 -11.23 0.49 3.05
C PHE A 95 -12.55 0.70 2.30
N ALA A 96 -13.06 1.92 2.33
CA ALA A 96 -14.21 2.32 1.50
C ALA A 96 -13.79 2.78 0.10
N ASP A 97 -12.73 2.22 -0.43
CA ASP A 97 -12.08 2.63 -1.66
C ASP A 97 -11.40 1.46 -2.37
N ARG A 98 -10.61 1.79 -3.40
CA ARG A 98 -9.72 0.87 -4.09
C ARG A 98 -8.54 0.54 -3.17
N PHE A 99 -8.17 -0.72 -3.13
CA PHE A 99 -7.06 -1.18 -2.32
C PHE A 99 -5.80 -1.28 -3.18
N SER A 100 -4.74 -0.63 -2.73
CA SER A 100 -3.43 -0.57 -3.41
C SER A 100 -2.25 -0.81 -2.45
N LEU A 101 -2.52 -1.41 -1.29
CA LEU A 101 -1.53 -1.60 -0.23
C LEU A 101 -1.21 -3.09 0.01
N LYS A 102 -1.39 -3.92 -1.03
CA LYS A 102 -1.26 -5.38 -0.90
C LYS A 102 0.09 -5.76 -0.30
N TYR A 103 1.19 -5.28 -0.88
CA TYR A 103 2.54 -5.65 -0.43
C TYR A 103 2.83 -5.18 1.00
N LEU A 104 2.41 -3.97 1.37
CA LEU A 104 2.55 -3.48 2.74
C LEU A 104 1.79 -4.38 3.72
N PHE A 105 0.52 -4.71 3.41
CA PHE A 105 -0.32 -5.49 4.31
C PHE A 105 0.16 -6.93 4.46
N ASP A 106 0.63 -7.54 3.37
CA ASP A 106 1.23 -8.87 3.39
C ASP A 106 2.50 -8.89 4.27
N ASP A 107 3.37 -7.87 4.13
CA ASP A 107 4.62 -7.76 4.89
C ASP A 107 4.40 -7.59 6.40
N ILE A 108 3.40 -6.80 6.80
CA ILE A 108 3.14 -6.48 8.21
C ILE A 108 2.03 -7.33 8.83
N GLY A 109 1.46 -8.29 8.08
CA GLY A 109 0.48 -9.25 8.56
C GLY A 109 -0.90 -8.64 8.85
N LEU A 110 -1.33 -7.65 8.06
CA LEU A 110 -2.67 -7.11 8.11
C LEU A 110 -3.60 -7.82 7.11
N VAL A 111 -4.86 -7.92 7.48
CA VAL A 111 -5.96 -8.39 6.61
C VAL A 111 -6.86 -7.22 6.26
N TYR A 112 -7.37 -7.18 5.05
CA TYR A 112 -8.22 -6.08 4.62
C TYR A 112 -9.57 -6.54 4.03
N SER A 113 -10.54 -5.64 4.09
CA SER A 113 -11.76 -5.67 3.29
C SER A 113 -11.93 -4.33 2.60
N ALA A 114 -12.17 -4.32 1.30
CA ALA A 114 -12.25 -3.09 0.52
C ALA A 114 -13.48 -3.08 -0.37
N THR A 115 -13.94 -1.87 -0.77
CA THR A 115 -15.00 -1.74 -1.78
C THR A 115 -14.54 -2.27 -3.13
N TYR A 116 -13.24 -2.15 -3.42
CA TYR A 116 -12.58 -2.72 -4.59
C TYR A 116 -11.27 -3.36 -4.16
N PRO A 117 -11.08 -4.66 -4.42
CA PRO A 117 -9.88 -5.39 -3.97
C PRO A 117 -8.61 -5.00 -4.73
N VAL A 118 -8.76 -4.28 -5.84
CA VAL A 118 -7.65 -3.86 -6.72
C VAL A 118 -7.88 -2.43 -7.21
N CYS A 119 -6.82 -1.78 -7.68
CA CYS A 119 -6.87 -0.45 -8.26
C CYS A 119 -7.47 -0.50 -9.68
N THR A 120 -8.78 -0.42 -9.78
CA THR A 120 -9.52 -0.40 -11.05
C THR A 120 -10.05 1.00 -11.38
N LYS A 121 -10.59 1.18 -12.59
CA LYS A 121 -11.31 2.41 -12.95
C LYS A 121 -12.44 2.65 -11.96
N TYR A 122 -12.62 3.92 -11.55
CA TYR A 122 -13.66 4.30 -10.60
C TYR A 122 -15.05 3.87 -11.10
N GLN A 123 -15.73 3.10 -10.28
CA GLN A 123 -17.14 2.73 -10.44
C GLN A 123 -17.83 2.90 -9.09
N ALA A 124 -19.14 3.07 -9.08
CA ALA A 124 -19.87 3.06 -7.81
C ALA A 124 -19.79 1.66 -7.16
N PRO A 125 -19.49 1.54 -5.86
CA PRO A 125 -19.39 0.23 -5.20
C PRO A 125 -20.74 -0.51 -5.26
N LYS A 126 -20.66 -1.84 -5.43
CA LYS A 126 -21.84 -2.69 -5.39
C LYS A 126 -22.50 -2.61 -4.01
N LYS A 127 -23.83 -2.50 -3.97
CA LYS A 127 -24.60 -2.44 -2.70
C LYS A 127 -24.29 -3.62 -1.77
N GLN A 128 -24.08 -4.81 -2.32
CA GLN A 128 -23.75 -6.02 -1.56
C GLN A 128 -22.40 -5.86 -0.86
N THR A 129 -21.37 -5.34 -1.56
CA THR A 129 -20.04 -5.09 -0.98
C THR A 129 -20.14 -4.07 0.16
N VAL A 130 -20.86 -2.96 -0.07
CA VAL A 130 -21.07 -1.95 0.99
C VAL A 130 -21.74 -2.56 2.22
N SER A 131 -22.81 -3.35 2.03
CA SER A 131 -23.50 -4.02 3.13
C SER A 131 -22.63 -5.02 3.88
N TYR A 132 -21.75 -5.71 3.16
CA TYR A 132 -20.74 -6.61 3.75
C TYR A 132 -19.76 -5.82 4.63
N LEU A 133 -19.20 -4.70 4.14
CA LEU A 133 -18.30 -3.88 4.93
C LEU A 133 -18.99 -3.29 6.17
N GLU A 134 -20.22 -2.78 6.03
CA GLU A 134 -21.02 -2.28 7.16
C GLU A 134 -21.22 -3.36 8.23
N LYS A 135 -21.46 -4.62 7.82
CA LYS A 135 -21.60 -5.77 8.71
C LYS A 135 -20.28 -6.07 9.44
N ARG A 136 -19.16 -6.17 8.70
CA ARG A 136 -17.83 -6.45 9.27
C ARG A 136 -17.44 -5.40 10.32
N ILE A 137 -17.60 -4.11 10.00
CA ILE A 137 -17.30 -3.02 10.93
C ILE A 137 -18.07 -3.19 12.25
N ARG A 138 -19.36 -3.52 12.19
CA ARG A 138 -20.17 -3.69 13.40
C ARG A 138 -19.81 -4.95 14.19
N GLU A 139 -19.64 -6.08 13.51
CA GLU A 139 -19.34 -7.36 14.15
C GLU A 139 -17.98 -7.35 14.84
N GLU A 140 -16.98 -6.75 14.20
CA GLU A 140 -15.62 -6.66 14.72
C GLU A 140 -15.38 -5.40 15.55
N LYS A 141 -16.39 -4.51 15.64
CA LYS A 141 -16.31 -3.24 16.37
C LYS A 141 -15.12 -2.38 15.91
N LEU A 142 -14.90 -2.36 14.59
CA LEU A 142 -13.78 -1.59 14.02
C LEU A 142 -14.05 -0.09 14.21
N PRO A 143 -13.12 0.65 14.83
CA PRO A 143 -13.35 2.07 15.14
C PRO A 143 -13.19 2.98 13.93
N VAL A 144 -12.50 2.51 12.89
CA VAL A 144 -12.07 3.32 11.74
C VAL A 144 -12.40 2.60 10.43
N ILE A 145 -12.78 3.38 9.43
CA ILE A 145 -12.80 3.01 8.03
C ILE A 145 -11.88 3.95 7.24
N PHE A 146 -11.03 3.38 6.41
CA PHE A 146 -10.06 4.14 5.63
C PHE A 146 -10.56 4.48 4.24
N LYS A 147 -10.04 5.57 3.69
CA LYS A 147 -10.08 5.93 2.27
C LYS A 147 -8.72 6.41 1.81
N ASN A 148 -8.49 6.39 0.50
CA ASN A 148 -7.25 6.90 -0.08
C ASN A 148 -7.26 8.44 -0.13
N GLU A 149 -6.09 9.04 -0.15
CA GLU A 149 -5.89 10.50 -0.23
C GLU A 149 -6.46 11.12 -1.51
N ILE A 150 -6.49 10.34 -2.60
CA ILE A 150 -6.95 10.81 -3.91
C ILE A 150 -8.47 10.65 -4.14
N THR A 151 -9.18 9.99 -3.22
CA THR A 151 -10.60 9.69 -3.43
C THR A 151 -11.49 10.78 -2.87
N PRO A 152 -12.42 11.33 -3.67
CA PRO A 152 -13.43 12.25 -3.17
C PRO A 152 -14.27 11.61 -2.07
N SER A 153 -14.65 12.39 -1.08
CA SER A 153 -15.58 11.99 -0.03
C SER A 153 -16.88 11.43 -0.58
N GLY A 154 -17.47 10.45 0.07
CA GLY A 154 -18.79 9.96 -0.26
C GLY A 154 -19.10 8.53 0.19
N SER A 155 -18.31 7.54 -0.17
CA SER A 155 -18.55 6.14 0.22
C SER A 155 -18.17 5.88 1.66
N ALA A 156 -16.99 6.32 2.10
CA ALA A 156 -16.51 6.17 3.46
C ALA A 156 -17.45 6.84 4.46
N GLU A 157 -17.83 8.09 4.19
CA GLU A 157 -18.72 8.87 5.05
C GLU A 157 -20.10 8.25 5.18
N LYS A 158 -20.63 7.66 4.09
CA LYS A 158 -21.94 6.96 4.12
C LYS A 158 -21.88 5.71 4.99
N ILE A 159 -20.81 4.92 4.88
CA ILE A 159 -20.60 3.71 5.70
C ILE A 159 -20.36 4.11 7.16
N ALA A 160 -19.51 5.09 7.41
CA ALA A 160 -19.21 5.62 8.72
C ALA A 160 -20.47 6.10 9.46
N LYS A 161 -21.33 6.87 8.78
CA LYS A 161 -22.60 7.34 9.34
C LYS A 161 -23.52 6.19 9.79
N LYS A 162 -23.46 5.04 9.12
CA LYS A 162 -24.29 3.88 9.46
C LYS A 162 -23.68 2.99 10.51
N THR A 163 -22.37 2.97 10.64
CA THR A 163 -21.64 2.05 11.50
C THR A 163 -21.15 2.68 12.80
N GLY A 164 -20.98 4.01 12.81
CA GLY A 164 -20.37 4.76 13.90
C GLY A 164 -18.84 4.80 13.86
N ALA A 165 -18.20 4.21 12.83
CA ALA A 165 -16.77 4.27 12.65
C ALA A 165 -16.32 5.69 12.24
N ALA A 166 -15.13 6.09 12.64
CA ALA A 166 -14.49 7.31 12.12
C ALA A 166 -13.96 7.08 10.69
N VAL A 167 -13.84 8.16 9.90
CA VAL A 167 -13.21 8.10 8.58
C VAL A 167 -11.81 8.67 8.70
N GLU A 168 -10.83 7.88 8.29
CA GLU A 168 -9.43 8.31 8.23
C GLU A 168 -8.89 8.15 6.80
N VAL A 169 -7.88 8.96 6.47
CA VAL A 169 -7.19 8.90 5.20
C VAL A 169 -5.94 8.03 5.36
N PHE A 170 -5.80 7.04 4.50
CA PHE A 170 -4.55 6.31 4.36
C PHE A 170 -3.83 6.83 3.12
N ASN A 171 -2.61 7.32 3.30
CA ASN A 171 -1.81 7.81 2.18
C ASN A 171 -1.20 6.62 1.43
N THR A 172 -1.53 6.50 0.15
CA THR A 172 -1.02 5.43 -0.73
C THR A 172 0.17 5.87 -1.57
N CYS A 173 0.66 7.09 -1.34
CA CYS A 173 1.82 7.67 -2.03
C CYS A 173 1.67 7.72 -3.57
N HIS A 174 0.43 7.77 -4.09
CA HIS A 174 0.19 7.95 -5.53
C HIS A 174 0.43 9.39 -5.98
N THR A 175 0.26 10.34 -5.08
CA THR A 175 0.39 11.76 -5.37
C THR A 175 0.75 12.55 -4.12
N VAL A 176 1.27 13.74 -4.35
CA VAL A 176 1.47 14.75 -3.32
C VAL A 176 0.68 16.00 -3.69
N THR A 177 0.20 16.70 -2.69
CA THR A 177 -0.41 18.01 -2.91
C THR A 177 0.67 19.01 -3.32
N ARG A 178 0.26 20.10 -4.01
CA ARG A 178 1.17 21.18 -4.34
C ARG A 178 1.90 21.72 -3.10
N LYS A 179 1.20 21.86 -2.00
CA LYS A 179 1.77 22.32 -0.73
C LYS A 179 2.85 21.36 -0.21
N GLN A 180 2.58 20.05 -0.15
CA GLN A 180 3.56 19.05 0.26
C GLN A 180 4.80 19.07 -0.63
N PHE A 181 4.63 19.22 -1.95
CA PHE A 181 5.73 19.32 -2.89
C PHE A 181 6.59 20.59 -2.64
N GLU A 182 5.94 21.75 -2.43
CA GLU A 182 6.62 23.02 -2.14
C GLU A 182 7.33 23.00 -0.77
N GLU A 183 6.82 22.23 0.19
CA GLU A 183 7.42 22.01 1.51
C GLU A 183 8.51 20.93 1.51
N GLY A 184 8.70 20.21 0.38
CA GLY A 184 9.69 19.16 0.26
C GLY A 184 9.37 17.89 1.05
N VAL A 185 8.09 17.62 1.30
CA VAL A 185 7.64 16.40 2.01
C VAL A 185 8.08 15.16 1.23
N SER A 186 8.83 14.30 1.88
CA SER A 186 9.35 13.06 1.30
C SER A 186 8.34 11.92 1.38
N TYR A 187 8.61 10.84 0.65
CA TYR A 187 7.84 9.59 0.71
C TYR A 187 7.72 9.04 2.15
N ILE A 188 8.80 9.16 2.93
CA ILE A 188 8.85 8.66 4.33
C ILE A 188 7.90 9.46 5.25
N GLU A 189 7.61 10.72 4.91
CA GLU A 189 6.81 11.63 5.74
C GLU A 189 5.32 11.65 5.33
N LEU A 190 4.97 10.96 4.25
CA LEU A 190 3.59 10.83 3.79
C LEU A 190 2.82 9.78 4.57
#